data_927ef9b477562d7aacd968099313ac86
#
_entry.id   927ef9b477562d7aacd968099313ac86
#
_cell.length_a   1.000
_cell.length_b   1.000
_cell.length_c   1.000
_cell.angle_alpha   90.00
_cell.angle_beta   90.00
_cell.angle_gamma   90.00
#
_symmetry.space_group_name_H-M   'P 1'
#
loop_
_entity.id
_entity.type
_entity.pdbx_description
1 polymer ?
#
loop_
_entity_poly.entity_id
_entity_poly.type
_entity_poly.pdbx_seq_one_letter_code
_entity_poly.pdbx_strand_id
1 'polypeptide(L)'
;MAVLKGSDISNKLSTDGAEVCAEAGKDPINVNDFPTDPEATQALLAGQADVEVTDTAVASNIVSMQDALEVTSSELLYPVPVGMAVAKGNDELKKTLEDGLEALKENGSYQELLNSYGLTEPTQAQLDEALGN
;
A
#
# COMPACT_ATOMS: atom_id res chain seq x y z
N MET A 1 -10.49 -9.65 8.66
CA MET A 1 -9.94 -8.87 7.54
C MET A 1 -9.01 -9.74 6.72
N ALA A 2 -9.01 -9.61 5.38
CA ALA A 2 -8.08 -10.30 4.48
C ALA A 2 -6.92 -9.36 4.12
N VAL A 3 -5.69 -9.87 4.11
CA VAL A 3 -4.47 -9.10 3.78
C VAL A 3 -3.44 -9.99 3.09
N LEU A 4 -2.51 -9.36 2.36
CA LEU A 4 -1.36 -10.05 1.77
C LEU A 4 -0.40 -10.49 2.89
N LYS A 5 -0.06 -11.77 2.90
CA LYS A 5 0.83 -12.36 3.89
C LYS A 5 2.22 -11.73 3.90
N GLY A 6 2.69 -11.36 5.08
CA GLY A 6 4.02 -10.80 5.27
C GLY A 6 4.16 -9.35 4.78
N SER A 7 3.07 -8.68 4.44
CA SER A 7 3.07 -7.25 4.17
C SER A 7 3.23 -6.43 5.47
N ASP A 8 3.69 -5.20 5.35
CA ASP A 8 3.72 -4.26 6.48
C ASP A 8 2.31 -3.98 7.00
N ILE A 9 1.31 -4.01 6.12
CA ILE A 9 -0.11 -3.85 6.47
C ILE A 9 -0.55 -4.96 7.45
N SER A 10 -0.22 -6.24 7.15
CA SER A 10 -0.56 -7.37 8.03
C SER A 10 0.05 -7.18 9.43
N ASN A 11 1.31 -6.77 9.51
CA ASN A 11 1.98 -6.50 10.78
C ASN A 11 1.31 -5.35 11.54
N LYS A 12 1.07 -4.21 10.88
CA LYS A 12 0.46 -3.02 11.49
C LYS A 12 -0.98 -3.27 11.95
N LEU A 13 -1.79 -4.01 11.21
CA LEU A 13 -3.13 -4.39 11.64
C LEU A 13 -3.11 -5.28 12.90
N SER A 14 -2.11 -6.15 13.01
CA SER A 14 -1.96 -7.05 14.15
C SER A 14 -1.41 -6.35 15.41
N THR A 15 -0.71 -5.23 15.27
CA THR A 15 -0.12 -4.43 16.36
C THR A 15 -0.96 -3.18 16.63
N ASP A 16 -0.78 -2.16 15.81
CA ASP A 16 -1.42 -0.84 15.98
C ASP A 16 -2.95 -0.94 15.91
N GLY A 17 -3.47 -1.79 14.99
CA GLY A 17 -4.90 -2.05 14.88
C GLY A 17 -5.49 -2.70 16.14
N ALA A 18 -4.74 -3.59 16.78
CA ALA A 18 -5.17 -4.22 18.02
C ALA A 18 -5.23 -3.20 19.19
N GLU A 19 -4.26 -2.26 19.26
CA GLU A 19 -4.25 -1.19 20.25
C GLU A 19 -5.45 -0.26 20.09
N VAL A 20 -5.71 0.21 18.86
CA VAL A 20 -6.87 1.07 18.54
C VAL A 20 -8.20 0.39 18.93
N CYS A 21 -8.35 -0.90 18.65
CA CYS A 21 -9.54 -1.65 19.05
C CYS A 21 -9.66 -1.74 20.59
N ALA A 22 -8.57 -2.01 21.29
CA ALA A 22 -8.56 -2.09 22.74
C ALA A 22 -8.93 -0.76 23.40
N GLU A 23 -8.37 0.37 22.91
CA GLU A 23 -8.71 1.72 23.36
C GLU A 23 -10.19 2.07 23.14
N ALA A 24 -10.75 1.58 22.02
CA ALA A 24 -12.16 1.74 21.69
C ALA A 24 -13.08 0.75 22.42
N GLY A 25 -12.55 -0.14 23.26
CA GLY A 25 -13.29 -1.19 23.95
C GLY A 25 -13.92 -2.21 23.01
N LYS A 26 -13.28 -2.48 21.89
CA LYS A 26 -13.68 -3.45 20.86
C LYS A 26 -12.82 -4.70 20.89
N ASP A 27 -13.35 -5.79 20.33
CA ASP A 27 -12.58 -7.01 20.12
C ASP A 27 -11.42 -6.78 19.13
N PRO A 28 -10.30 -7.52 19.27
CA PRO A 28 -9.18 -7.43 18.34
C PRO A 28 -9.59 -7.77 16.90
N ILE A 29 -8.89 -7.14 15.95
CA ILE A 29 -9.05 -7.46 14.53
C ILE A 29 -8.59 -8.90 14.28
N ASN A 30 -9.44 -9.70 13.63
CA ASN A 30 -9.04 -11.02 13.12
C ASN A 30 -8.39 -10.82 11.75
N VAL A 31 -7.06 -10.88 11.69
CA VAL A 31 -6.26 -10.73 10.46
C VAL A 31 -6.03 -12.12 9.86
N ASN A 32 -6.46 -12.30 8.61
CA ASN A 32 -6.27 -13.52 7.82
C ASN A 32 -5.28 -13.23 6.69
N ASP A 33 -4.13 -13.87 6.75
CA ASP A 33 -3.06 -13.74 5.76
C ASP A 33 -3.29 -14.65 4.55
N PHE A 34 -3.24 -14.07 3.36
CA PHE A 34 -3.35 -14.79 2.08
C PHE A 34 -2.04 -14.70 1.29
N PRO A 35 -1.66 -15.75 0.54
CA PRO A 35 -0.43 -15.75 -0.24
C PRO A 35 -0.38 -14.68 -1.34
N THR A 36 -1.53 -14.27 -1.86
CA THR A 36 -1.67 -13.27 -2.93
C THR A 36 -2.90 -12.39 -2.71
N ASP A 37 -2.89 -11.16 -3.24
CA ASP A 37 -4.06 -10.27 -3.22
C ASP A 37 -5.29 -10.89 -3.92
N PRO A 38 -5.17 -11.56 -5.10
CA PRO A 38 -6.32 -12.23 -5.69
C PRO A 38 -6.98 -13.28 -4.78
N GLU A 39 -6.21 -13.99 -3.94
CA GLU A 39 -6.78 -14.93 -2.96
C GLU A 39 -7.48 -14.21 -1.81
N ALA A 40 -6.93 -13.08 -1.35
CA ALA A 40 -7.57 -12.23 -0.36
C ALA A 40 -8.89 -11.66 -0.89
N THR A 41 -8.91 -11.17 -2.13
CA THR A 41 -10.12 -10.69 -2.82
C THR A 41 -11.16 -11.80 -2.98
N GLN A 42 -10.76 -13.02 -3.33
CA GLN A 42 -11.70 -14.15 -3.42
C GLN A 42 -12.30 -14.51 -2.05
N ALA A 43 -11.52 -14.42 -0.98
CA ALA A 43 -12.02 -14.64 0.37
C ALA A 43 -13.04 -13.57 0.79
N LEU A 44 -12.83 -12.31 0.42
CA LEU A 44 -13.79 -11.23 0.61
C LEU A 44 -15.09 -11.50 -0.18
N LEU A 45 -15.00 -11.79 -1.47
CA LEU A 45 -16.16 -12.10 -2.32
C LEU A 45 -16.94 -13.33 -1.85
N ALA A 46 -16.25 -14.31 -1.26
CA ALA A 46 -16.86 -15.51 -0.70
C ALA A 46 -17.45 -15.31 0.71
N GLY A 47 -17.35 -14.11 1.30
CA GLY A 47 -17.83 -13.83 2.66
C GLY A 47 -16.98 -14.48 3.78
N GLN A 48 -15.76 -14.89 3.46
CA GLN A 48 -14.80 -15.43 4.45
C GLN A 48 -14.05 -14.30 5.19
N ALA A 49 -14.08 -13.10 4.63
CA ALA A 49 -13.60 -11.88 5.24
C ALA A 49 -14.62 -10.75 4.99
N ASP A 50 -14.72 -9.81 5.93
CA ASP A 50 -15.64 -8.66 5.81
C ASP A 50 -14.98 -7.48 5.08
N VAL A 51 -13.66 -7.43 5.11
CA VAL A 51 -12.84 -6.34 4.51
C VAL A 51 -11.53 -6.94 4.01
N GLU A 52 -11.05 -6.45 2.88
CA GLU A 52 -9.66 -6.60 2.41
C GLU A 52 -8.92 -5.28 2.62
N VAL A 53 -7.68 -5.35 3.12
CA VAL A 53 -6.80 -4.19 3.25
C VAL A 53 -5.56 -4.45 2.39
N THR A 54 -5.37 -3.62 1.40
CA THR A 54 -4.29 -3.75 0.41
C THR A 54 -3.81 -2.37 -0.06
N ASP A 55 -2.79 -2.33 -0.90
CA ASP A 55 -2.26 -1.09 -1.47
C ASP A 55 -3.31 -0.35 -2.31
N THR A 56 -3.30 0.98 -2.28
CA THR A 56 -4.26 1.83 -2.99
C THR A 56 -4.39 1.49 -4.47
N ALA A 57 -3.27 1.25 -5.15
CA ALA A 57 -3.28 0.90 -6.58
C ALA A 57 -3.93 -0.47 -6.83
N VAL A 58 -3.70 -1.43 -5.94
CA VAL A 58 -4.33 -2.77 -5.99
C VAL A 58 -5.82 -2.63 -5.72
N ALA A 59 -6.24 -1.92 -4.67
CA ALA A 59 -7.64 -1.68 -4.35
C ALA A 59 -8.39 -1.02 -5.51
N SER A 60 -7.81 0.04 -6.10
CA SER A 60 -8.38 0.73 -7.26
C SER A 60 -8.58 -0.21 -8.47
N ASN A 61 -7.60 -1.08 -8.72
CA ASN A 61 -7.70 -2.07 -9.80
C ASN A 61 -8.78 -3.12 -9.50
N ILE A 62 -8.87 -3.62 -8.26
CA ILE A 62 -9.88 -4.60 -7.84
C ILE A 62 -11.29 -4.04 -8.08
N VAL A 63 -11.60 -2.85 -7.55
CA VAL A 63 -12.95 -2.27 -7.68
C VAL A 63 -13.28 -1.90 -9.12
N SER A 64 -12.29 -1.62 -9.98
CA SER A 64 -12.52 -1.40 -11.40
C SER A 64 -12.99 -2.65 -12.16
N MET A 65 -12.72 -3.83 -11.61
CA MET A 65 -13.06 -5.14 -12.21
C MET A 65 -14.18 -5.87 -11.47
N GLN A 66 -14.57 -5.41 -10.28
CA GLN A 66 -15.51 -6.08 -9.39
C GLN A 66 -16.58 -5.09 -8.89
N ASP A 67 -17.68 -5.00 -9.62
CA ASP A 67 -18.81 -4.11 -9.28
C ASP A 67 -19.43 -4.37 -7.88
N ALA A 68 -19.15 -5.53 -7.31
CA ALA A 68 -19.63 -5.90 -5.98
C ALA A 68 -18.78 -5.32 -4.83
N LEU A 69 -17.65 -4.70 -5.13
CA LEU A 69 -16.72 -4.16 -4.15
C LEU A 69 -16.57 -2.65 -4.30
N GLU A 70 -16.31 -1.98 -3.19
CA GLU A 70 -16.04 -0.54 -3.14
C GLU A 70 -14.86 -0.24 -2.20
N VAL A 71 -14.17 0.87 -2.44
CA VAL A 71 -13.18 1.40 -1.49
C VAL A 71 -13.91 2.25 -0.45
N THR A 72 -13.82 1.85 0.82
CA THR A 72 -14.55 2.50 1.93
C THR A 72 -13.72 3.52 2.69
N SER A 73 -12.37 3.46 2.61
CA SER A 73 -11.49 4.41 3.27
C SER A 73 -11.31 5.67 2.43
N SER A 74 -11.54 6.85 3.03
CA SER A 74 -11.26 8.15 2.43
C SER A 74 -9.81 8.62 2.66
N GLU A 75 -9.08 7.96 3.55
CA GLU A 75 -7.72 8.29 3.93
C GLU A 75 -6.84 7.03 3.88
N LEU A 76 -5.54 7.24 3.65
CA LEU A 76 -4.56 6.15 3.68
C LEU A 76 -4.34 5.73 5.14
N LEU A 77 -4.59 4.45 5.44
CA LEU A 77 -4.42 3.92 6.80
C LEU A 77 -2.94 3.87 7.22
N TYR A 78 -2.09 3.43 6.30
CA TYR A 78 -0.65 3.23 6.55
C TYR A 78 0.14 3.67 5.31
N PRO A 79 0.33 4.99 5.09
CA PRO A 79 1.09 5.48 3.96
C PRO A 79 2.56 5.08 4.09
N VAL A 80 3.08 4.35 3.09
CA VAL A 80 4.48 3.95 3.01
C VAL A 80 5.09 4.43 1.70
N PRO A 81 6.29 5.02 1.70
CA PRO A 81 7.00 5.37 0.49
C PRO A 81 7.53 4.10 -0.21
N VAL A 82 7.44 4.07 -1.52
CA VAL A 82 7.99 3.01 -2.37
C VAL A 82 9.27 3.51 -3.02
N GLY A 83 10.30 2.70 -3.03
CA GLY A 83 11.60 3.02 -3.60
C GLY A 83 12.13 1.94 -4.54
N MET A 84 13.06 2.32 -5.39
CA MET A 84 13.81 1.40 -6.26
C MET A 84 15.13 1.00 -5.59
N ALA A 85 15.40 -0.30 -5.48
CA ALA A 85 16.65 -0.81 -4.95
C ALA A 85 17.59 -1.26 -6.08
N VAL A 86 18.86 -0.92 -5.96
CA VAL A 86 19.92 -1.38 -6.86
C VAL A 86 21.02 -2.09 -6.07
N ALA A 87 21.81 -2.94 -6.72
CA ALA A 87 22.96 -3.58 -6.09
C ALA A 87 23.98 -2.51 -5.63
N LYS A 88 24.58 -2.71 -4.46
CA LYS A 88 25.65 -1.82 -3.96
C LYS A 88 26.79 -1.72 -4.96
N GLY A 89 27.23 -0.48 -5.26
CA GLY A 89 28.30 -0.19 -6.21
C GLY A 89 27.83 -0.10 -7.67
N ASN A 90 26.54 -0.30 -7.96
CA ASN A 90 25.99 -0.07 -9.28
C ASN A 90 25.53 1.39 -9.44
N ASP A 91 26.51 2.32 -9.33
CA ASP A 91 26.24 3.76 -9.34
C ASP A 91 25.74 4.25 -10.70
N GLU A 92 26.12 3.57 -11.79
CA GLU A 92 25.65 3.88 -13.15
C GLU A 92 24.14 3.66 -13.26
N LEU A 93 23.65 2.49 -12.82
CA LEU A 93 22.22 2.21 -12.85
C LEU A 93 21.45 3.13 -11.89
N LYS A 94 21.99 3.38 -10.69
CA LYS A 94 21.40 4.31 -9.74
C LYS A 94 21.20 5.67 -10.36
N LYS A 95 22.26 6.24 -10.95
CA LYS A 95 22.20 7.54 -11.62
C LYS A 95 21.20 7.55 -12.78
N THR A 96 21.17 6.50 -13.60
CA THR A 96 20.24 6.40 -14.73
C THR A 96 18.78 6.43 -14.25
N LEU A 97 18.46 5.76 -13.14
CA LEU A 97 17.12 5.75 -12.55
C LEU A 97 16.75 7.10 -11.94
N GLU A 98 17.69 7.76 -11.27
CA GLU A 98 17.51 9.12 -10.72
C GLU A 98 17.25 10.14 -11.83
N ASP A 99 18.10 10.18 -12.86
CA ASP A 99 17.95 11.06 -14.02
C ASP A 99 16.61 10.80 -14.76
N GLY A 100 16.24 9.53 -14.90
CA GLY A 100 14.96 9.15 -15.53
C GLY A 100 13.75 9.60 -14.73
N LEU A 101 13.78 9.43 -13.40
CA LEU A 101 12.71 9.89 -12.51
C LEU A 101 12.57 11.42 -12.54
N GLU A 102 13.69 12.14 -12.54
CA GLU A 102 13.68 13.61 -12.64
C GLU A 102 13.07 14.07 -13.97
N ALA A 103 13.45 13.45 -15.09
CA ALA A 103 12.86 13.74 -16.40
C ALA A 103 11.35 13.49 -16.44
N LEU A 104 10.85 12.43 -15.78
CA LEU A 104 9.41 12.16 -15.66
C LEU A 104 8.70 13.22 -14.81
N LYS A 105 9.35 13.73 -13.77
CA LYS A 105 8.82 14.82 -12.95
C LYS A 105 8.76 16.13 -13.74
N GLU A 106 9.82 16.47 -14.44
CA GLU A 106 9.92 17.70 -15.24
C GLU A 106 8.87 17.76 -16.37
N ASN A 107 8.59 16.63 -17.02
CA ASN A 107 7.61 16.59 -18.13
C ASN A 107 6.16 16.34 -17.66
N GLY A 108 5.93 16.16 -16.37
CA GLY A 108 4.60 15.95 -15.76
C GLY A 108 4.08 14.51 -15.79
N SER A 109 4.73 13.60 -16.54
CA SER A 109 4.28 12.20 -16.65
C SER A 109 4.28 11.46 -15.31
N TYR A 110 5.20 11.82 -14.40
CA TYR A 110 5.23 11.26 -13.05
C TYR A 110 3.94 11.55 -12.28
N GLN A 111 3.49 12.80 -12.28
CA GLN A 111 2.26 13.20 -11.58
C GLN A 111 1.01 12.60 -12.22
N GLU A 112 0.95 12.53 -13.56
CA GLU A 112 -0.14 11.88 -14.28
C GLU A 112 -0.25 10.40 -13.90
N LEU A 113 0.89 9.70 -13.83
CA LEU A 113 0.95 8.29 -13.44
C LEU A 113 0.47 8.11 -12.00
N LEU A 114 0.97 8.89 -11.04
CA LEU A 114 0.53 8.82 -9.64
C LEU A 114 -0.97 9.02 -9.52
N ASN A 115 -1.51 10.06 -10.17
CA ASN A 115 -2.93 10.36 -10.14
C ASN A 115 -3.80 9.23 -10.71
N SER A 116 -3.32 8.55 -11.77
CA SER A 116 -4.07 7.45 -12.41
C SER A 116 -4.25 6.23 -11.50
N TYR A 117 -3.38 6.07 -10.49
CA TYR A 117 -3.44 5.00 -9.50
C TYR A 117 -3.84 5.46 -8.10
N GLY A 118 -4.27 6.73 -7.94
CA GLY A 118 -4.62 7.29 -6.63
C GLY A 118 -3.44 7.43 -5.67
N LEU A 119 -2.23 7.52 -6.22
CA LEU A 119 -0.98 7.66 -5.45
C LEU A 119 -0.57 9.14 -5.34
N THR A 120 0.25 9.44 -4.34
CA THR A 120 0.84 10.76 -4.13
C THR A 120 2.35 10.66 -3.98
N GLU A 121 3.06 11.75 -4.28
CA GLU A 121 4.50 11.83 -3.98
C GLU A 121 4.69 11.82 -2.45
N PRO A 122 5.65 11.03 -1.93
CA PRO A 122 5.91 10.99 -0.50
C PRO A 122 6.44 12.34 0.00
N THR A 123 6.03 12.72 1.20
CA THR A 123 6.57 13.89 1.89
C THR A 123 7.99 13.62 2.40
N GLN A 124 8.76 14.69 2.65
CA GLN A 124 10.10 14.53 3.22
C GLN A 124 10.08 13.81 4.58
N ALA A 125 9.06 14.07 5.41
CA ALA A 125 8.91 13.39 6.70
C ALA A 125 8.71 11.86 6.55
N GLN A 126 7.92 11.43 5.55
CA GLN A 126 7.72 10.02 5.25
C GLN A 126 9.00 9.36 4.72
N LEU A 127 9.79 10.08 3.92
CA LEU A 127 11.08 9.61 3.44
C LEU A 127 12.09 9.47 4.59
N ASP A 128 12.18 10.46 5.47
CA ASP A 128 13.09 10.45 6.62
C ASP A 128 12.75 9.29 7.58
N GLU A 129 11.46 9.09 7.87
CA GLU A 129 10.99 7.96 8.67
C GLU A 129 11.37 6.60 8.04
N ALA A 130 11.12 6.44 6.74
CA ALA A 130 11.42 5.20 6.02
C ALA A 130 12.92 4.90 5.91
N LEU A 131 13.76 5.94 5.82
CA LEU A 131 15.22 5.82 5.72
C LEU A 131 15.92 5.77 7.08
N GLY A 132 15.18 5.98 8.18
CA GLY A 132 15.71 5.98 9.53
C GLY A 132 16.62 7.20 9.84
N ASN A 133 16.34 8.34 9.27
CA ASN A 133 17.07 9.59 9.43
C ASN A 133 16.46 10.47 10.52
#